data_532d05943237a7d8bad1268aaeee4a93
#
_entry.id   532d05943237a7d8bad1268aaeee4a93
#
_cell.length_a   1.000
_cell.length_b   1.000
_cell.length_c   1.000
_cell.angle_alpha   90.00
_cell.angle_beta   90.00
_cell.angle_gamma   90.00
#
_symmetry.space_group_name_H-M   'P 1'
#
loop_
_entity.id
_entity.type
_entity.pdbx_description
1 polymer ?
#
loop_
_entity_poly.entity_id
_entity_poly.type
_entity_poly.pdbx_seq_one_letter_code
_entity_poly.pdbx_strand_id
1 'polypeptide(L)'
;MNKEEIRKEFFKLRIKGHSYNQCKKLLLALSGFETTTRTLKRWEKKSKSEEWDLTDKSTRPKLIHYKVEYEKEQKIIILRNKTNFGERKLANYFQLSHTTINKILARNRLIAKVEGRKKRLKYIRWQRKHTNSLWQMDLSDQKIQGKYCFAVIDDCSRYCLGLFALNQISTLAITYLLDTLIKIHGAPREILTDNGNVFGLRSKHSKFDRWCRRRGIKHIRTAIHSPTTSGKIERFFQTLDREFEICKHDSELFRMRYNHFRPHTSLFEKTPADVYFAFDKLF
;
A
#
# COMPACT_ATOMS: atom_id res chain seq x y z
N MET A 1 22.21 -33.54 -22.30
CA MET A 1 22.86 -32.67 -23.35
C MET A 1 22.08 -31.36 -23.41
N ASN A 2 22.80 -30.22 -23.49
CA ASN A 2 22.15 -28.93 -23.72
C ASN A 2 21.84 -28.75 -25.22
N LYS A 3 21.04 -27.74 -25.61
CA LYS A 3 20.59 -27.54 -26.99
C LYS A 3 21.75 -27.28 -27.95
N GLU A 4 22.84 -26.67 -27.50
CA GLU A 4 24.02 -26.42 -28.30
C GLU A 4 24.78 -27.72 -28.59
N GLU A 5 24.93 -28.59 -27.59
CA GLU A 5 25.55 -29.91 -27.75
C GLU A 5 24.75 -30.79 -28.73
N ILE A 6 23.40 -30.75 -28.63
CA ILE A 6 22.54 -31.46 -29.56
C ILE A 6 22.72 -30.98 -31.00
N ARG A 7 22.87 -29.67 -31.22
CA ARG A 7 23.15 -29.12 -32.55
C ARG A 7 24.54 -29.53 -33.04
N LYS A 8 25.57 -29.52 -32.18
CA LYS A 8 26.92 -30.03 -32.54
C LYS A 8 26.87 -31.50 -32.97
N GLU A 9 26.12 -32.31 -32.23
CA GLU A 9 25.97 -33.72 -32.56
C GLU A 9 25.21 -33.95 -33.88
N PHE A 10 24.15 -33.17 -34.13
CA PHE A 10 23.45 -33.18 -35.42
C PHE A 10 24.43 -32.89 -36.59
N PHE A 11 25.30 -31.91 -36.48
CA PHE A 11 26.27 -31.58 -37.55
C PHE A 11 27.29 -32.70 -37.72
N LYS A 12 27.78 -33.34 -36.66
CA LYS A 12 28.65 -34.51 -36.76
C LYS A 12 27.96 -35.66 -37.52
N LEU A 13 26.71 -35.91 -37.23
CA LEU A 13 25.94 -36.95 -37.96
C LEU A 13 25.76 -36.57 -39.45
N ARG A 14 25.49 -35.31 -39.75
CA ARG A 14 25.37 -34.85 -41.15
C ARG A 14 26.70 -34.97 -41.92
N ILE A 15 27.81 -34.67 -41.31
CA ILE A 15 29.16 -34.84 -41.90
C ILE A 15 29.42 -36.33 -42.22
N LYS A 16 28.95 -37.24 -41.36
CA LYS A 16 29.01 -38.69 -41.59
C LYS A 16 28.04 -39.21 -42.67
N GLY A 17 27.27 -38.33 -43.35
CA GLY A 17 26.41 -38.69 -44.46
C GLY A 17 24.98 -39.17 -44.06
N HIS A 18 24.60 -39.09 -42.77
CA HIS A 18 23.27 -39.53 -42.34
C HIS A 18 22.18 -38.63 -42.91
N SER A 19 21.07 -39.22 -43.34
CA SER A 19 19.86 -38.49 -43.76
C SER A 19 19.21 -37.77 -42.60
N TYR A 20 18.34 -36.77 -42.85
CA TYR A 20 17.59 -36.09 -41.78
C TYR A 20 16.75 -37.01 -40.93
N ASN A 21 16.15 -38.05 -41.54
CA ASN A 21 15.35 -39.05 -40.81
C ASN A 21 16.20 -39.93 -39.90
N GLN A 22 17.43 -40.29 -40.37
CA GLN A 22 18.40 -40.99 -39.52
C GLN A 22 18.92 -40.13 -38.40
N CYS A 23 19.27 -38.85 -38.68
CA CYS A 23 19.71 -37.89 -37.66
C CYS A 23 18.60 -37.70 -36.59
N LYS A 24 17.33 -37.61 -36.99
CA LYS A 24 16.23 -37.50 -36.03
C LYS A 24 16.15 -38.71 -35.06
N LYS A 25 16.27 -39.93 -35.60
CA LYS A 25 16.25 -41.18 -34.80
C LYS A 25 17.48 -41.27 -33.89
N LEU A 26 18.66 -40.94 -34.38
CA LEU A 26 19.92 -41.01 -33.63
C LEU A 26 19.97 -39.95 -32.53
N LEU A 27 19.51 -38.72 -32.77
CA LEU A 27 19.44 -37.66 -31.75
C LEU A 27 18.44 -38.03 -30.62
N LEU A 28 17.30 -38.62 -30.96
CA LEU A 28 16.36 -39.12 -29.96
C LEU A 28 17.04 -40.19 -29.10
N ALA A 29 17.71 -41.17 -29.71
CA ALA A 29 18.39 -42.26 -29.01
C ALA A 29 19.53 -41.75 -28.08
N LEU A 30 20.33 -40.79 -28.57
CA LEU A 30 21.52 -40.29 -27.86
C LEU A 30 21.18 -39.26 -26.73
N SER A 31 20.15 -38.44 -26.92
CA SER A 31 19.91 -37.29 -26.04
C SER A 31 18.47 -37.25 -25.51
N GLY A 32 17.57 -38.13 -25.93
CA GLY A 32 16.17 -38.01 -25.64
C GLY A 32 15.46 -36.83 -26.31
N PHE A 33 16.16 -36.09 -27.19
CA PHE A 33 15.62 -34.88 -27.81
C PHE A 33 14.75 -35.19 -29.02
N GLU A 34 13.45 -35.02 -28.87
CA GLU A 34 12.50 -35.17 -29.97
C GLU A 34 12.49 -33.91 -30.85
N THR A 35 12.66 -34.12 -32.18
CA THR A 35 12.72 -33.02 -33.15
C THR A 35 12.09 -33.39 -34.48
N THR A 36 11.86 -32.39 -35.32
CA THR A 36 11.32 -32.60 -36.68
C THR A 36 12.39 -32.40 -37.73
N THR A 37 12.26 -33.07 -38.90
CA THR A 37 13.13 -32.88 -40.04
C THR A 37 13.18 -31.42 -40.52
N ARG A 38 12.06 -30.67 -40.36
CA ARG A 38 12.00 -29.23 -40.64
C ARG A 38 12.92 -28.44 -39.74
N THR A 39 12.99 -28.77 -38.43
CA THR A 39 13.90 -28.14 -37.48
C THR A 39 15.37 -28.41 -37.85
N LEU A 40 15.69 -29.65 -38.21
CA LEU A 40 17.05 -30.04 -38.62
C LEU A 40 17.48 -29.31 -39.90
N LYS A 41 16.62 -29.21 -40.92
CA LYS A 41 16.88 -28.41 -42.16
C LYS A 41 17.10 -26.92 -41.81
N ARG A 42 16.33 -26.38 -40.88
CA ARG A 42 16.51 -24.97 -40.41
C ARG A 42 17.85 -24.78 -39.72
N TRP A 43 18.31 -25.76 -38.94
CA TRP A 43 19.64 -25.68 -38.31
C TRP A 43 20.74 -25.71 -39.36
N GLU A 44 20.65 -26.59 -40.36
CA GLU A 44 21.61 -26.67 -41.44
C GLU A 44 21.65 -25.38 -42.29
N LYS A 45 20.47 -24.80 -42.59
CA LYS A 45 20.42 -23.51 -43.28
C LYS A 45 21.09 -22.38 -42.47
N LYS A 46 20.88 -22.38 -41.14
CA LYS A 46 21.49 -21.39 -40.24
C LYS A 46 23.01 -21.54 -40.15
N SER A 47 23.56 -22.76 -40.25
CA SER A 47 25.01 -23.00 -40.21
C SER A 47 25.76 -22.57 -41.47
N LYS A 48 25.03 -22.38 -42.57
CA LYS A 48 25.61 -21.87 -43.85
C LYS A 48 25.72 -20.34 -43.89
N SER A 49 25.23 -19.62 -42.87
CA SER A 49 25.45 -18.19 -42.70
C SER A 49 26.89 -17.93 -42.18
N GLU A 50 27.45 -16.78 -42.46
CA GLU A 50 28.83 -16.39 -42.10
C GLU A 50 29.12 -16.50 -40.57
N GLU A 51 28.12 -16.38 -39.75
CA GLU A 51 28.21 -16.57 -38.29
C GLU A 51 27.85 -18.04 -37.94
N TRP A 52 28.84 -18.86 -37.69
CA TRP A 52 28.67 -20.22 -37.14
C TRP A 52 28.28 -20.17 -35.67
N ASP A 53 27.06 -19.64 -35.34
CA ASP A 53 26.54 -19.55 -33.99
C ASP A 53 25.45 -20.61 -33.75
N LEU A 54 25.75 -21.59 -32.91
CA LEU A 54 24.83 -22.67 -32.52
C LEU A 54 23.98 -22.34 -31.31
N THR A 55 24.14 -21.17 -30.72
CA THR A 55 23.36 -20.73 -29.55
C THR A 55 21.95 -20.33 -29.94
N ASP A 56 21.03 -20.33 -28.95
CA ASP A 56 19.70 -19.80 -29.16
C ASP A 56 19.74 -18.27 -29.12
N LYS A 57 19.36 -17.65 -30.24
CA LYS A 57 19.20 -16.18 -30.25
C LYS A 57 17.99 -15.78 -29.44
N SER A 58 18.11 -14.67 -28.73
CA SER A 58 17.00 -14.09 -27.97
C SER A 58 15.77 -13.86 -28.89
N THR A 59 14.63 -14.34 -28.44
CA THR A 59 13.33 -14.07 -29.10
C THR A 59 12.71 -12.75 -28.71
N ARG A 60 13.39 -11.99 -27.83
CA ARG A 60 12.90 -10.70 -27.37
C ARG A 60 12.88 -9.71 -28.55
N PRO A 61 11.79 -8.96 -28.74
CA PRO A 61 11.73 -7.90 -29.76
C PRO A 61 12.90 -6.92 -29.59
N LYS A 62 13.54 -6.55 -30.69
CA LYS A 62 14.63 -5.55 -30.69
C LYS A 62 14.10 -4.16 -30.32
N LEU A 63 12.91 -3.82 -30.74
CA LEU A 63 12.19 -2.60 -30.39
C LEU A 63 11.08 -2.94 -29.40
N ILE A 64 11.16 -2.38 -28.21
CA ILE A 64 10.13 -2.53 -27.18
C ILE A 64 9.41 -1.19 -27.06
N HIS A 65 8.16 -1.14 -27.49
CA HIS A 65 7.31 0.02 -27.27
C HIS A 65 6.83 0.03 -25.80
N TYR A 66 7.32 0.98 -25.04
CA TYR A 66 6.84 1.19 -23.68
C TYR A 66 5.46 1.88 -23.70
N LYS A 67 4.52 1.36 -22.94
CA LYS A 67 3.17 1.90 -22.84
C LYS A 67 3.13 3.31 -22.20
N VAL A 68 4.17 3.66 -21.45
CA VAL A 68 4.29 4.94 -20.74
C VAL A 68 5.58 5.61 -21.20
N GLU A 69 5.47 6.87 -21.60
CA GLU A 69 6.61 7.70 -21.97
C GLU A 69 7.56 7.92 -20.80
N TYR A 70 8.85 8.08 -21.09
CA TYR A 70 9.88 8.24 -20.09
C TYR A 70 9.61 9.42 -19.13
N GLU A 71 9.19 10.57 -19.67
CA GLU A 71 8.88 11.76 -18.86
C GLU A 71 7.75 11.50 -17.86
N LYS A 72 6.70 10.80 -18.28
CA LYS A 72 5.57 10.42 -17.42
C LYS A 72 6.00 9.44 -16.35
N GLU A 73 6.92 8.51 -16.68
CA GLU A 73 7.52 7.60 -15.70
C GLU A 73 8.32 8.36 -14.64
N GLN A 74 9.13 9.35 -15.02
CA GLN A 74 9.89 10.19 -14.08
C GLN A 74 8.95 10.97 -13.15
N LYS A 75 7.87 11.53 -13.66
CA LYS A 75 6.85 12.21 -12.84
C LYS A 75 6.22 11.27 -11.80
N ILE A 76 5.95 10.01 -12.16
CA ILE A 76 5.45 8.97 -11.24
C ILE A 76 6.47 8.70 -10.12
N ILE A 77 7.75 8.54 -10.45
CA ILE A 77 8.83 8.28 -9.49
C ILE A 77 8.99 9.48 -8.54
N ILE A 78 9.05 10.69 -9.06
CA ILE A 78 9.16 11.92 -8.25
C ILE A 78 7.98 12.03 -7.28
N LEU A 79 6.75 11.84 -7.77
CA LEU A 79 5.56 11.91 -6.91
C LEU A 79 5.57 10.80 -5.85
N ARG A 80 5.98 9.58 -6.23
CA ARG A 80 6.15 8.47 -5.28
C ARG A 80 7.10 8.84 -4.14
N ASN A 81 8.28 9.38 -4.46
CA ASN A 81 9.30 9.74 -3.48
C ASN A 81 8.84 10.91 -2.59
N LYS A 82 8.19 11.92 -3.17
CA LYS A 82 7.66 13.08 -2.41
C LYS A 82 6.47 12.75 -1.50
N THR A 83 5.65 11.77 -1.89
CA THR A 83 4.35 11.54 -1.22
C THR A 83 4.23 10.21 -0.53
N ASN A 84 5.09 9.27 -0.85
CA ASN A 84 4.99 7.85 -0.46
C ASN A 84 3.61 7.21 -0.81
N PHE A 85 2.94 7.74 -1.84
CA PHE A 85 1.66 7.18 -2.28
C PHE A 85 1.83 5.77 -2.83
N GLY A 86 0.92 4.88 -2.45
CA GLY A 86 0.86 3.52 -2.99
C GLY A 86 0.42 3.49 -4.46
N GLU A 87 0.64 2.34 -5.10
CA GLU A 87 0.38 2.12 -6.52
C GLU A 87 -1.04 2.50 -6.98
N ARG A 88 -2.09 2.24 -6.16
CA ARG A 88 -3.48 2.59 -6.51
C ARG A 88 -3.71 4.08 -6.56
N LYS A 89 -3.16 4.85 -5.62
CA LYS A 89 -3.29 6.31 -5.61
C LYS A 89 -2.57 6.93 -6.80
N LEU A 90 -1.35 6.44 -7.10
CA LEU A 90 -0.61 6.87 -8.28
C LEU A 90 -1.34 6.49 -9.58
N ALA A 91 -1.97 5.32 -9.65
CA ALA A 91 -2.76 4.89 -10.79
C ALA A 91 -3.92 5.85 -11.06
N ASN A 92 -4.65 6.24 -10.03
CA ASN A 92 -5.75 7.21 -10.15
C ASN A 92 -5.24 8.60 -10.55
N TYR A 93 -4.14 9.07 -9.94
CA TYR A 93 -3.57 10.39 -10.25
C TYR A 93 -3.10 10.52 -11.71
N PHE A 94 -2.41 9.49 -12.22
CA PHE A 94 -1.86 9.49 -13.58
C PHE A 94 -2.80 8.91 -14.64
N GLN A 95 -4.02 8.49 -14.28
CA GLN A 95 -4.98 7.82 -15.17
C GLN A 95 -4.35 6.62 -15.89
N LEU A 96 -3.62 5.80 -15.15
CA LEU A 96 -2.97 4.59 -15.62
C LEU A 96 -3.48 3.37 -14.88
N SER A 97 -3.33 2.18 -15.51
CA SER A 97 -3.69 0.96 -14.82
C SER A 97 -2.77 0.69 -13.61
N HIS A 98 -3.35 0.19 -12.54
CA HIS A 98 -2.63 -0.23 -11.33
C HIS A 98 -1.44 -1.17 -11.64
N THR A 99 -1.62 -2.10 -12.57
CA THR A 99 -0.54 -3.02 -12.98
C THR A 99 0.61 -2.32 -13.71
N THR A 100 0.32 -1.25 -14.46
CA THR A 100 1.34 -0.43 -15.14
C THR A 100 2.18 0.32 -14.10
N ILE A 101 1.53 0.98 -13.15
CA ILE A 101 2.23 1.67 -12.04
C ILE A 101 3.06 0.67 -11.23
N ASN A 102 2.49 -0.49 -10.88
CA ASN A 102 3.23 -1.52 -10.14
C ASN A 102 4.52 -1.94 -10.87
N LYS A 103 4.45 -2.19 -12.19
CA LYS A 103 5.62 -2.51 -13.01
C LYS A 103 6.68 -1.40 -13.01
N ILE A 104 6.26 -0.12 -13.10
CA ILE A 104 7.16 1.03 -13.04
C ILE A 104 7.85 1.08 -11.67
N LEU A 105 7.11 0.99 -10.58
CA LEU A 105 7.65 1.03 -9.23
C LEU A 105 8.58 -0.17 -8.94
N ALA A 106 8.21 -1.38 -9.40
CA ALA A 106 9.03 -2.59 -9.26
C ALA A 106 10.38 -2.45 -9.97
N ARG A 107 10.37 -1.98 -11.22
CA ARG A 107 11.56 -1.76 -12.03
C ARG A 107 12.52 -0.76 -11.38
N ASN A 108 11.97 0.25 -10.72
CA ASN A 108 12.73 1.28 -10.01
C ASN A 108 12.97 0.95 -8.53
N ARG A 109 12.73 -0.31 -8.08
CA ARG A 109 12.94 -0.78 -6.70
C ARG A 109 12.19 0.03 -5.63
N LEU A 110 11.07 0.65 -5.99
CA LEU A 110 10.23 1.47 -5.11
C LEU A 110 9.07 0.70 -4.47
N ILE A 111 9.04 -0.62 -4.62
CA ILE A 111 8.09 -1.51 -3.95
C ILE A 111 8.76 -2.15 -2.75
N ALA A 112 8.19 -1.95 -1.56
CA ALA A 112 8.61 -2.70 -0.39
C ALA A 112 8.28 -4.19 -0.58
N LYS A 113 9.22 -5.09 -0.30
CA LYS A 113 8.96 -6.54 -0.24
C LYS A 113 7.94 -6.79 0.86
N VAL A 114 6.75 -7.23 0.50
CA VAL A 114 5.73 -7.65 1.47
C VAL A 114 6.06 -9.09 1.88
N GLU A 115 6.53 -9.28 3.08
CA GLU A 115 6.70 -10.60 3.67
C GLU A 115 5.31 -11.21 3.91
N GLY A 116 5.02 -12.29 3.21
CA GLY A 116 3.89 -13.18 3.41
C GLY A 116 2.49 -12.57 3.29
N ARG A 117 1.58 -13.26 2.63
CA ARG A 117 0.14 -12.91 2.65
C ARG A 117 -0.46 -13.34 3.98
N LYS A 118 -0.68 -12.43 4.91
CA LYS A 118 -1.54 -12.69 6.08
C LYS A 118 -2.95 -13.02 5.60
N LYS A 119 -3.56 -14.10 6.12
CA LYS A 119 -4.95 -14.46 5.84
C LYS A 119 -5.85 -13.24 6.09
N ARG A 120 -6.65 -12.84 5.10
CA ARG A 120 -7.60 -11.74 5.26
C ARG A 120 -8.76 -12.24 6.12
N LEU A 121 -8.85 -11.78 7.35
CA LEU A 121 -10.04 -11.93 8.16
C LEU A 121 -11.17 -11.06 7.55
N LYS A 122 -12.38 -11.62 7.46
CA LYS A 122 -13.56 -10.86 7.04
C LYS A 122 -14.00 -9.96 8.19
N TYR A 123 -13.70 -8.66 8.11
CA TYR A 123 -14.13 -7.68 9.11
C TYR A 123 -15.43 -7.00 8.65
N ILE A 124 -16.37 -6.85 9.57
CA ILE A 124 -17.55 -6.00 9.36
C ILE A 124 -17.08 -4.56 9.45
N ARG A 125 -17.16 -3.85 8.34
CA ARG A 125 -16.82 -2.42 8.27
C ARG A 125 -18.06 -1.61 8.57
N TRP A 126 -18.00 -0.79 9.58
CA TRP A 126 -19.05 0.17 9.89
C TRP A 126 -18.49 1.60 9.92
N GLN A 127 -19.34 2.57 9.65
CA GLN A 127 -18.98 3.98 9.58
C GLN A 127 -20.22 4.81 9.93
N ARG A 128 -20.06 5.85 10.69
CA ARG A 128 -21.15 6.82 10.95
C ARG A 128 -21.44 7.62 9.68
N LYS A 129 -22.73 7.97 9.49
CA LYS A 129 -23.17 8.68 8.28
C LYS A 129 -22.77 10.15 8.27
N HIS A 130 -22.71 10.79 9.44
CA HIS A 130 -22.47 12.22 9.57
C HIS A 130 -21.18 12.50 10.34
N THR A 131 -20.55 13.62 10.00
CA THR A 131 -19.40 14.16 10.75
C THR A 131 -19.83 14.51 12.18
N ASN A 132 -18.88 14.52 13.09
CA ASN A 132 -19.11 14.75 14.52
C ASN A 132 -20.12 13.79 15.20
N SER A 133 -20.53 12.70 14.50
CA SER A 133 -21.32 11.66 15.14
C SER A 133 -20.49 10.79 16.07
N LEU A 134 -19.27 10.51 15.72
CA LEU A 134 -18.34 9.69 16.51
C LEU A 134 -16.91 10.17 16.30
N TRP A 135 -16.23 10.48 17.37
CA TRP A 135 -14.77 10.65 17.37
C TRP A 135 -14.10 9.37 17.86
N GLN A 136 -13.12 8.89 17.12
CA GLN A 136 -12.22 7.83 17.56
C GLN A 136 -10.94 8.47 18.07
N MET A 137 -10.49 8.04 19.23
CA MET A 137 -9.23 8.52 19.79
C MET A 137 -8.44 7.38 20.39
N ASP A 138 -7.14 7.54 20.34
CA ASP A 138 -6.20 6.54 20.83
C ASP A 138 -4.84 7.17 21.12
N LEU A 139 -4.04 6.45 21.89
CA LEU A 139 -2.67 6.78 22.23
C LEU A 139 -1.73 5.81 21.50
N SER A 140 -0.77 6.34 20.80
CA SER A 140 0.26 5.51 20.20
C SER A 140 1.30 5.12 21.25
N ASP A 141 1.61 3.83 21.31
CA ASP A 141 2.73 3.31 22.10
C ASP A 141 4.08 3.77 21.54
N GLN A 142 4.12 4.18 20.29
CA GLN A 142 5.31 4.74 19.65
C GLN A 142 5.50 6.18 20.09
N LYS A 143 6.64 6.44 20.72
CA LYS A 143 7.01 7.78 21.16
C LYS A 143 7.52 8.59 19.97
N ILE A 144 6.79 9.65 19.61
CA ILE A 144 7.24 10.64 18.64
C ILE A 144 8.22 11.58 19.35
N GLN A 145 9.49 11.55 18.98
CA GLN A 145 10.55 12.36 19.63
C GLN A 145 10.57 12.17 21.16
N GLY A 146 10.41 10.94 21.64
CA GLY A 146 10.38 10.63 23.07
C GLY A 146 9.05 10.96 23.78
N LYS A 147 8.02 11.42 23.07
CA LYS A 147 6.69 11.80 23.62
C LYS A 147 5.63 10.80 23.19
N TYR A 148 4.58 10.66 24.00
CA TYR A 148 3.38 9.91 23.64
C TYR A 148 2.59 10.68 22.59
N CYS A 149 2.02 9.98 21.62
CA CYS A 149 1.18 10.60 20.60
C CYS A 149 -0.30 10.34 20.89
N PHE A 150 -1.08 11.38 21.06
CA PHE A 150 -2.53 11.33 21.22
C PHE A 150 -3.20 11.82 19.94
N ALA A 151 -4.04 11.01 19.32
CA ALA A 151 -4.77 11.35 18.11
C ALA A 151 -6.28 11.26 18.29
N VAL A 152 -6.99 12.19 17.64
CA VAL A 152 -8.45 12.22 17.56
C VAL A 152 -8.86 12.35 16.10
N ILE A 153 -9.66 11.40 15.60
CA ILE A 153 -10.17 11.40 14.23
C ILE A 153 -11.69 11.31 14.20
N ASP A 154 -12.31 11.96 13.24
CA ASP A 154 -13.75 11.79 12.96
C ASP A 154 -13.98 10.47 12.22
N ASP A 155 -14.97 9.68 12.68
CA ASP A 155 -15.28 8.37 12.13
C ASP A 155 -15.81 8.42 10.70
N CYS A 156 -16.62 9.42 10.37
CA CYS A 156 -17.23 9.58 9.06
C CYS A 156 -16.20 9.97 8.00
N SER A 157 -15.53 11.08 8.22
CA SER A 157 -14.63 11.73 7.26
C SER A 157 -13.17 11.26 7.37
N ARG A 158 -12.79 10.60 8.45
CA ARG A 158 -11.37 10.32 8.80
C ARG A 158 -10.57 11.60 9.10
N TYR A 159 -11.23 12.75 9.20
CA TYR A 159 -10.55 14.02 9.47
C TYR A 159 -9.82 13.96 10.82
N CYS A 160 -8.55 14.26 10.81
CA CYS A 160 -7.75 14.34 12.02
C CYS A 160 -8.04 15.68 12.71
N LEU A 161 -8.86 15.63 13.75
CA LEU A 161 -9.27 16.78 14.55
C LEU A 161 -8.10 17.29 15.38
N GLY A 162 -7.29 16.39 15.92
CA GLY A 162 -6.12 16.71 16.71
C GLY A 162 -5.06 15.61 16.70
N LEU A 163 -3.81 16.03 16.74
CA LEU A 163 -2.63 15.18 16.86
C LEU A 163 -1.65 15.87 17.81
N PHE A 164 -1.46 15.30 18.99
CA PHE A 164 -0.74 15.95 20.08
C PHE A 164 0.41 15.06 20.57
N ALA A 165 1.56 15.67 20.81
CA ALA A 165 2.69 15.04 21.47
C ALA A 165 2.66 15.37 22.96
N LEU A 166 2.56 14.35 23.83
CA LEU A 166 2.39 14.49 25.26
C LEU A 166 3.63 13.95 26.00
N ASN A 167 4.16 14.71 26.94
CA ASN A 167 5.23 14.24 27.84
C ASN A 167 4.68 13.22 28.85
N GLN A 168 3.47 13.44 29.32
CA GLN A 168 2.79 12.57 30.29
C GLN A 168 1.34 12.35 29.88
N ILE A 169 0.83 11.15 30.08
CA ILE A 169 -0.53 10.79 29.82
C ILE A 169 -1.34 10.91 31.11
N SER A 170 -2.35 11.78 31.10
CA SER A 170 -3.31 11.89 32.19
C SER A 170 -4.71 12.18 31.68
N THR A 171 -5.74 11.74 32.40
CA THR A 171 -7.14 12.04 32.05
C THR A 171 -7.37 13.55 31.97
N LEU A 172 -6.73 14.34 32.85
CA LEU A 172 -6.87 15.80 32.85
C LEU A 172 -6.29 16.43 31.57
N ALA A 173 -5.10 16.03 31.16
CA ALA A 173 -4.48 16.53 29.94
C ALA A 173 -5.34 16.19 28.70
N ILE A 174 -5.83 14.94 28.60
CA ILE A 174 -6.69 14.51 27.49
C ILE A 174 -8.00 15.29 27.47
N THR A 175 -8.67 15.45 28.61
CA THR A 175 -9.94 16.20 28.67
C THR A 175 -9.76 17.68 28.34
N TYR A 176 -8.64 18.29 28.72
CA TYR A 176 -8.30 19.66 28.34
C TYR A 176 -8.13 19.80 26.81
N LEU A 177 -7.40 18.88 26.17
CA LEU A 177 -7.24 18.88 24.72
C LEU A 177 -8.58 18.66 24.00
N LEU A 178 -9.40 17.76 24.50
CA LEU A 178 -10.74 17.53 23.95
C LEU A 178 -11.66 18.74 24.09
N ASP A 179 -11.57 19.49 25.20
CA ASP A 179 -12.31 20.74 25.36
C ASP A 179 -11.89 21.80 24.33
N THR A 180 -10.61 21.85 23.99
CA THR A 180 -10.09 22.71 22.91
C THR A 180 -10.65 22.27 21.56
N LEU A 181 -10.65 20.98 21.27
CA LEU A 181 -11.20 20.43 20.00
C LEU A 181 -12.72 20.67 19.91
N ILE A 182 -13.46 20.51 21.01
CA ILE A 182 -14.89 20.77 21.06
C ILE A 182 -15.21 22.25 20.77
N LYS A 183 -14.41 23.18 21.27
CA LYS A 183 -14.57 24.62 20.94
C LYS A 183 -14.41 24.91 19.45
N ILE A 184 -13.53 24.19 18.77
CA ILE A 184 -13.22 24.41 17.36
C ILE A 184 -14.21 23.68 16.44
N HIS A 185 -14.53 22.41 16.77
CA HIS A 185 -15.25 21.49 15.88
C HIS A 185 -16.67 21.18 16.31
N GLY A 186 -17.10 21.66 17.47
CA GLY A 186 -18.36 21.23 18.11
C GLY A 186 -18.21 19.90 18.87
N ALA A 187 -19.16 19.63 19.75
CA ALA A 187 -19.15 18.39 20.53
C ALA A 187 -19.61 17.19 19.69
N PRO A 188 -18.91 16.03 19.72
CA PRO A 188 -19.39 14.83 19.08
C PRO A 188 -20.55 14.22 19.87
N ARG A 189 -21.39 13.43 19.19
CA ARG A 189 -22.43 12.65 19.89
C ARG A 189 -21.83 11.50 20.69
N GLU A 190 -20.80 10.87 20.15
CA GLU A 190 -20.15 9.70 20.71
C GLU A 190 -18.63 9.82 20.66
N ILE A 191 -17.96 9.22 21.62
CA ILE A 191 -16.51 9.08 21.65
C ILE A 191 -16.17 7.60 21.81
N LEU A 192 -15.28 7.08 20.98
CA LEU A 192 -14.77 5.71 21.05
C LEU A 192 -13.32 5.72 21.51
N THR A 193 -13.04 4.94 22.57
CA THR A 193 -11.69 4.73 23.10
C THR A 193 -11.41 3.24 23.25
N ASP A 194 -10.17 2.92 23.49
CA ASP A 194 -9.76 1.64 24.07
C ASP A 194 -10.14 1.55 25.57
N ASN A 195 -9.71 0.46 26.23
CA ASN A 195 -9.90 0.25 27.67
C ASN A 195 -8.71 0.76 28.50
N GLY A 196 -7.92 1.70 28.00
CA GLY A 196 -6.76 2.24 28.71
C GLY A 196 -7.11 2.91 30.05
N ASN A 197 -6.17 2.90 30.98
CA ASN A 197 -6.30 3.49 32.33
C ASN A 197 -6.80 4.94 32.30
N VAL A 198 -6.37 5.69 31.32
CA VAL A 198 -6.69 7.12 31.15
C VAL A 198 -8.16 7.33 30.87
N PHE A 199 -8.81 6.39 30.18
CA PHE A 199 -10.22 6.40 29.83
C PHE A 199 -11.08 5.64 30.85
N GLY A 200 -10.44 5.08 31.91
CA GLY A 200 -11.13 4.59 33.10
C GLY A 200 -11.41 3.11 33.17
N LEU A 201 -10.52 2.24 32.66
CA LEU A 201 -10.51 0.79 32.95
C LEU A 201 -11.88 0.20 33.26
N ARG A 202 -12.78 -0.01 32.41
CA ARG A 202 -14.11 -0.62 32.64
C ARG A 202 -15.00 0.02 33.73
N SER A 203 -14.52 1.03 34.48
CA SER A 203 -15.34 1.71 35.49
C SER A 203 -16.30 2.68 34.83
N LYS A 204 -17.60 2.50 35.03
CA LYS A 204 -18.67 3.43 34.60
C LYS A 204 -18.64 4.79 35.31
N HIS A 205 -17.80 4.94 36.33
CA HIS A 205 -17.68 6.13 37.17
C HIS A 205 -16.32 6.83 37.07
N SER A 206 -15.55 6.53 35.98
CA SER A 206 -14.24 7.15 35.77
C SER A 206 -14.33 8.69 35.66
N LYS A 207 -13.21 9.37 35.87
CA LYS A 207 -13.11 10.82 35.65
C LYS A 207 -13.46 11.18 34.20
N PHE A 208 -13.06 10.34 33.26
CA PHE A 208 -13.34 10.53 31.83
C PHE A 208 -14.85 10.34 31.51
N ASP A 209 -15.53 9.31 32.07
CA ASP A 209 -16.96 9.13 31.87
C ASP A 209 -17.79 10.28 32.47
N ARG A 210 -17.37 10.80 33.62
CA ARG A 210 -18.03 11.98 34.23
C ARG A 210 -17.84 13.22 33.33
N TRP A 211 -16.67 13.40 32.74
CA TRP A 211 -16.40 14.47 31.79
C TRP A 211 -17.29 14.35 30.54
N CYS A 212 -17.41 13.16 29.94
CA CYS A 212 -18.30 12.88 28.81
C CYS A 212 -19.77 13.20 29.15
N ARG A 213 -20.27 12.67 30.26
CA ARG A 213 -21.70 12.88 30.70
C ARG A 213 -22.04 14.35 30.89
N ARG A 214 -21.14 15.14 31.48
CA ARG A 214 -21.34 16.59 31.65
C ARG A 214 -21.54 17.36 30.35
N ARG A 215 -21.06 16.77 29.23
CA ARG A 215 -21.13 17.37 27.88
C ARG A 215 -22.16 16.69 26.98
N GLY A 216 -22.93 15.77 27.49
CA GLY A 216 -23.93 15.02 26.72
C GLY A 216 -23.30 14.03 25.72
N ILE A 217 -22.02 13.68 25.90
CA ILE A 217 -21.27 12.80 25.00
C ILE A 217 -21.38 11.35 25.49
N LYS A 218 -21.78 10.44 24.60
CA LYS A 218 -21.81 9.01 24.90
C LYS A 218 -20.41 8.42 24.74
N HIS A 219 -19.86 7.88 25.82
CA HIS A 219 -18.58 7.17 25.79
C HIS A 219 -18.79 5.70 25.41
N ILE A 220 -18.13 5.25 24.36
CA ILE A 220 -18.11 3.87 23.85
C ILE A 220 -16.70 3.32 24.03
N ARG A 221 -16.58 2.14 24.63
CA ARG A 221 -15.31 1.42 24.75
C ARG A 221 -15.25 0.29 23.75
N THR A 222 -14.07 0.03 23.22
CA THR A 222 -13.85 -1.14 22.36
C THR A 222 -14.08 -2.42 23.16
N ALA A 223 -14.74 -3.40 22.56
CA ALA A 223 -14.82 -4.73 23.16
C ALA A 223 -13.42 -5.37 23.15
N ILE A 224 -13.15 -6.17 24.21
CA ILE A 224 -11.88 -6.88 24.34
C ILE A 224 -11.76 -7.84 23.15
N HIS A 225 -10.58 -7.85 22.52
CA HIS A 225 -10.29 -8.66 21.33
C HIS A 225 -11.19 -8.37 20.10
N SER A 226 -11.76 -7.16 19.98
CA SER A 226 -12.50 -6.75 18.79
C SER A 226 -11.66 -5.79 17.92
N PRO A 227 -10.82 -6.30 17.01
CA PRO A 227 -9.92 -5.48 16.19
C PRO A 227 -10.68 -4.64 15.15
N THR A 228 -12.01 -4.79 15.07
CA THR A 228 -12.82 -4.08 14.08
C THR A 228 -13.20 -2.66 14.51
N THR A 229 -13.13 -2.38 15.80
CA THR A 229 -13.64 -1.13 16.37
C THR A 229 -12.62 0.01 16.28
N SER A 230 -11.35 -0.27 16.50
CA SER A 230 -10.24 0.71 16.48
C SER A 230 -9.46 0.77 15.15
N GLY A 231 -9.78 -0.09 14.20
CA GLY A 231 -9.00 -0.25 12.96
C GLY A 231 -8.84 1.00 12.10
N LYS A 232 -9.64 2.06 12.31
CA LYS A 232 -9.50 3.33 11.59
C LYS A 232 -8.38 4.17 12.17
N ILE A 233 -8.35 4.32 13.50
CA ILE A 233 -7.31 5.09 14.19
C ILE A 233 -5.96 4.34 14.17
N GLU A 234 -5.97 3.00 14.27
CA GLU A 234 -4.77 2.20 14.05
C GLU A 234 -4.17 2.45 12.65
N ARG A 235 -5.02 2.53 11.62
CA ARG A 235 -4.57 2.83 10.26
C ARG A 235 -4.11 4.27 10.09
N PHE A 236 -4.64 5.20 10.88
CA PHE A 236 -4.13 6.56 10.97
C PHE A 236 -2.70 6.55 11.51
N PHE A 237 -2.42 5.87 12.62
CA PHE A 237 -1.07 5.75 13.17
C PHE A 237 -0.11 5.06 12.20
N GLN A 238 -0.52 3.98 11.52
CA GLN A 238 0.29 3.37 10.46
C GLN A 238 0.64 4.35 9.32
N THR A 239 -0.23 5.32 9.05
CA THR A 239 0.04 6.37 8.06
C THR A 239 1.01 7.40 8.62
N LEU A 240 0.84 7.77 9.89
CA LEU A 240 1.75 8.65 10.61
C LEU A 240 3.19 8.10 10.57
N ASP A 241 3.39 6.83 10.95
CA ASP A 241 4.69 6.19 10.95
C ASP A 241 5.39 6.23 9.58
N ARG A 242 4.62 6.05 8.51
CA ARG A 242 5.17 6.01 7.14
C ARG A 242 5.47 7.38 6.54
N GLU A 243 4.74 8.41 6.97
CA GLU A 243 4.78 9.72 6.32
C GLU A 243 5.33 10.82 7.25
N PHE A 244 5.62 10.50 8.51
CA PHE A 244 6.06 11.49 9.49
C PHE A 244 7.44 12.10 9.17
N GLU A 245 8.35 11.26 8.67
CA GLU A 245 9.66 11.72 8.20
C GLU A 245 9.54 12.72 7.03
N ILE A 246 8.62 12.44 6.08
CA ILE A 246 8.33 13.34 4.96
C ILE A 246 7.83 14.71 5.46
N CYS A 247 7.13 14.71 6.60
CA CYS A 247 6.63 15.88 7.26
C CYS A 247 7.66 16.50 8.25
N LYS A 248 8.94 16.14 8.13
CA LYS A 248 10.03 16.66 8.99
C LYS A 248 9.75 16.48 10.49
N HIS A 249 9.06 15.43 10.86
CA HIS A 249 8.62 15.13 12.23
C HIS A 249 7.75 16.24 12.86
N ASP A 250 7.08 17.05 12.03
CA ASP A 250 6.13 18.07 12.46
C ASP A 250 4.70 17.52 12.43
N SER A 251 4.06 17.48 13.60
CA SER A 251 2.71 16.92 13.78
C SER A 251 1.63 17.75 13.07
N GLU A 252 1.79 19.08 13.04
CA GLU A 252 0.83 19.95 12.39
C GLU A 252 0.95 19.87 10.87
N LEU A 253 2.18 19.86 10.34
CA LEU A 253 2.41 19.64 8.92
C LEU A 253 1.87 18.28 8.45
N PHE A 254 2.06 17.21 9.26
CA PHE A 254 1.47 15.92 8.98
C PHE A 254 -0.06 15.99 8.98
N ARG A 255 -0.69 16.63 10.00
CA ARG A 255 -2.14 16.77 10.10
C ARG A 255 -2.73 17.52 8.91
N MET A 256 -2.11 18.64 8.52
CA MET A 256 -2.50 19.40 7.31
C MET A 256 -2.41 18.54 6.05
N ARG A 257 -1.28 17.84 5.86
CA ARG A 257 -1.09 16.95 4.74
C ARG A 257 -2.11 15.80 4.71
N TYR A 258 -2.33 15.16 5.86
CA TYR A 258 -3.29 14.07 6.00
C TYR A 258 -4.71 14.51 5.68
N ASN A 259 -5.12 15.67 6.18
CA ASN A 259 -6.48 16.17 6.04
C ASN A 259 -6.78 16.74 4.65
N HIS A 260 -5.88 17.54 4.09
CA HIS A 260 -6.17 18.35 2.89
C HIS A 260 -5.51 17.86 1.61
N PHE A 261 -4.50 17.02 1.72
CA PHE A 261 -3.73 16.61 0.55
C PHE A 261 -3.84 15.11 0.24
N ARG A 262 -4.01 14.29 1.27
CA ARG A 262 -3.96 12.83 1.13
C ARG A 262 -5.33 12.26 0.76
N PRO A 263 -5.55 11.74 -0.47
CA PRO A 263 -6.80 11.08 -0.83
C PRO A 263 -6.95 9.75 -0.10
N HIS A 264 -8.18 9.39 0.24
CA HIS A 264 -8.52 8.15 0.94
C HIS A 264 -9.40 7.24 0.09
N THR A 265 -8.95 6.00 -0.14
CA THR A 265 -9.71 5.00 -0.91
C THR A 265 -11.09 4.71 -0.29
N SER A 266 -11.19 4.75 1.06
CA SER A 266 -12.47 4.56 1.75
C SER A 266 -13.43 5.76 1.63
N LEU A 267 -12.95 6.88 1.14
CA LEU A 267 -13.71 8.11 0.88
C LEU A 267 -13.84 8.39 -0.63
N PHE A 268 -13.74 7.34 -1.46
CA PHE A 268 -13.79 7.47 -2.92
C PHE A 268 -12.75 8.44 -3.47
N GLU A 269 -11.52 8.34 -2.96
CA GLU A 269 -10.36 9.17 -3.30
C GLU A 269 -10.48 10.67 -2.93
N LYS A 270 -11.51 11.05 -2.17
CA LYS A 270 -11.60 12.38 -1.56
C LYS A 270 -10.64 12.50 -0.39
N THR A 271 -10.26 13.73 -0.05
CA THR A 271 -9.50 14.00 1.16
C THR A 271 -10.43 13.99 2.40
N PRO A 272 -9.90 13.77 3.61
CA PRO A 272 -10.69 13.90 4.83
C PRO A 272 -11.39 15.26 4.95
N ALA A 273 -10.73 16.36 4.55
CA ALA A 273 -11.27 17.71 4.58
C ALA A 273 -12.45 17.89 3.61
N ASP A 274 -12.36 17.33 2.38
CA ASP A 274 -13.45 17.38 1.42
C ASP A 274 -14.73 16.77 1.98
N VAL A 275 -14.61 15.70 2.77
CA VAL A 275 -15.75 15.02 3.37
C VAL A 275 -16.20 15.72 4.64
N TYR A 276 -15.26 16.19 5.48
CA TYR A 276 -15.60 16.83 6.75
C TYR A 276 -16.37 18.12 6.55
N PHE A 277 -15.92 18.98 5.65
CA PHE A 277 -16.54 20.29 5.37
C PHE A 277 -17.66 20.25 4.31
N ALA A 278 -17.84 19.12 3.58
CA ALA A 278 -18.94 19.02 2.61
C ALA A 278 -20.33 19.02 3.27
N PHE A 279 -20.41 18.56 4.53
CA PHE A 279 -21.67 18.55 5.29
C PHE A 279 -22.06 19.92 5.83
N ASP A 280 -21.10 20.86 6.04
CA ASP A 280 -21.39 22.23 6.47
C ASP A 280 -22.00 23.11 5.35
N LYS A 281 -21.99 22.64 4.09
CA LYS A 281 -22.58 23.36 2.96
C LYS A 281 -24.03 22.99 2.65
N LEU A 282 -24.63 22.11 3.45
CA LEU A 282 -25.99 21.62 3.26
C LEU A 282 -27.02 22.19 4.28
N PHE A 283 -26.56 23.16 5.11
CA PHE A 283 -27.42 23.89 6.06
C PHE A 283 -27.23 25.39 5.97
#